data_1813f8aa9b545727187c59cbbc591140
#
_entry.id   1813f8aa9b545727187c59cbbc591140
#
_cell.length_a   1.000
_cell.length_b   1.000
_cell.length_c   1.000
_cell.angle_alpha   90.00
_cell.angle_beta   90.00
_cell.angle_gamma   90.00
#
_symmetry.space_group_name_H-M   'P 1'
#
loop_
_entity.id
_entity.type
_entity.pdbx_description
1 polymer ?
#
loop_
_entity_poly.entity_id
_entity_poly.type
_entity_poly.pdbx_seq_one_letter_code
_entity_poly.pdbx_strand_id
1 'polypeptide(L)'
;VFFDYSALAHIPTPNGEIVHPLYHVEIDPKGLFDSWVAMTFAVTTAGVIVIHSLFDFWPISKLSMGRPQPIRGLIGTVYILLFALIVRWFFTDFIGMEQVNYMIQVPVCMLFGAFLVNNMMQFSLFPNLKQPYRGFALLACSVIAGLLMYRLYSYAAYLFVGHELISGPIGGWELELWIATAMLGVTFPMGFLVSGFFDFWLLKKPNKVLSYLGH
;
A
#
# COMPACT_ATOMS: atom_id res chain seq x y z
N VAL A 1 14.07 16.42 9.08
CA VAL A 1 13.74 17.59 9.89
C VAL A 1 12.25 17.70 10.18
N PHE A 2 11.36 17.02 9.42
CA PHE A 2 9.90 17.13 9.58
C PHE A 2 9.26 15.97 10.36
N PHE A 3 10.02 14.94 10.73
CA PHE A 3 9.50 13.80 11.47
C PHE A 3 10.45 13.43 12.59
N ASP A 4 9.96 13.51 13.81
CA ASP A 4 10.62 12.88 14.95
C ASP A 4 10.10 11.43 15.02
N TYR A 5 10.99 10.47 14.78
CA TYR A 5 10.64 9.05 14.83
C TYR A 5 10.22 8.59 16.23
N SER A 6 10.63 9.30 17.28
CA SER A 6 10.20 9.02 18.65
C SER A 6 8.70 9.25 18.84
N ALA A 7 8.10 10.14 18.04
CA ALA A 7 6.67 10.42 18.07
C ALA A 7 5.82 9.36 17.36
N LEU A 8 6.42 8.53 16.49
CA LEU A 8 5.73 7.41 15.86
C LEU A 8 5.58 6.22 16.81
N ALA A 9 6.42 6.12 17.82
CA ALA A 9 6.33 5.12 18.86
C ALA A 9 5.39 5.61 19.98
N HIS A 10 4.09 5.48 19.80
CA HIS A 10 3.15 5.55 20.89
C HIS A 10 3.32 4.32 21.78
N ILE A 11 4.29 4.36 22.66
CA ILE A 11 4.42 3.37 23.71
C ILE A 11 3.41 3.76 24.79
N PRO A 12 2.34 2.99 24.99
CA PRO A 12 1.47 3.24 26.13
C PRO A 12 2.33 3.14 27.39
N THR A 13 2.38 4.24 28.15
CA THR A 13 3.03 4.20 29.45
C THR A 13 2.24 3.24 30.36
N PRO A 14 2.87 2.63 31.38
CA PRO A 14 2.16 1.75 32.32
C PRO A 14 0.91 2.36 32.95
N ASN A 15 0.76 3.68 32.91
CA ASN A 15 -0.37 4.43 33.41
C ASN A 15 -1.47 4.69 32.37
N GLY A 16 -1.33 4.17 31.14
CA GLY A 16 -2.34 4.35 30.07
C GLY A 16 -2.37 5.74 29.43
N GLU A 17 -1.47 6.64 29.78
CA GLU A 17 -1.35 7.93 29.12
C GLU A 17 -0.56 7.78 27.82
N ILE A 18 -1.19 8.15 26.70
CA ILE A 18 -0.54 8.27 25.40
C ILE A 18 0.11 9.64 25.34
N VAL A 19 1.43 9.69 25.53
CA VAL A 19 2.18 10.95 25.39
C VAL A 19 2.54 11.14 23.93
N HIS A 20 2.01 12.20 23.32
CA HIS A 20 2.39 12.68 21.99
C HIS A 20 3.49 13.75 22.10
N PRO A 21 4.77 13.41 21.97
CA PRO A 21 5.84 14.38 22.17
C PRO A 21 5.87 15.51 21.13
N LEU A 22 5.20 15.33 19.98
CA LEU A 22 5.11 16.37 18.95
C LEU A 22 3.75 17.05 18.85
N TYR A 23 2.76 16.62 19.62
CA TYR A 23 1.46 17.25 19.63
C TYR A 23 1.45 18.43 20.60
N HIS A 24 1.46 19.63 20.08
CA HIS A 24 1.28 20.86 20.84
C HIS A 24 -0.14 21.37 20.62
N VAL A 25 -1.00 21.17 21.59
CA VAL A 25 -2.41 21.63 21.57
C VAL A 25 -2.54 23.13 21.28
N GLU A 26 -1.53 23.92 21.70
CA GLU A 26 -1.48 25.35 21.45
C GLU A 26 -1.24 25.70 19.97
N ILE A 27 -0.50 24.85 19.24
CA ILE A 27 -0.15 25.08 17.82
C ILE A 27 -1.16 24.43 16.89
N ASP A 28 -1.66 23.24 17.25
CA ASP A 28 -2.64 22.50 16.46
C ASP A 28 -3.80 21.98 17.32
N PRO A 29 -4.70 22.88 17.74
CA PRO A 29 -5.82 22.52 18.62
C PRO A 29 -6.81 21.52 17.97
N LYS A 30 -6.74 21.31 16.65
CA LYS A 30 -7.60 20.37 15.92
C LYS A 30 -6.90 19.05 15.60
N GLY A 31 -5.63 18.88 15.94
CA GLY A 31 -4.87 17.67 15.65
C GLY A 31 -4.70 17.38 14.15
N LEU A 32 -4.69 18.42 13.29
CA LEU A 32 -4.59 18.26 11.84
C LEU A 32 -3.17 17.88 11.39
N PHE A 33 -2.16 18.25 12.18
CA PHE A 33 -0.75 18.01 11.91
C PHE A 33 -0.16 16.84 12.71
N ASP A 34 -1.01 15.98 13.26
CA ASP A 34 -0.56 14.74 13.85
C ASP A 34 0.25 13.92 12.85
N SER A 35 1.41 13.43 13.28
CA SER A 35 2.32 12.62 12.46
C SER A 35 1.64 11.35 11.91
N TRP A 36 0.73 10.74 12.68
CA TRP A 36 -0.05 9.59 12.23
C TRP A 36 -1.04 9.95 11.12
N VAL A 37 -1.70 11.10 11.23
CA VAL A 37 -2.59 11.61 10.17
C VAL A 37 -1.81 11.87 8.89
N ALA A 38 -0.64 12.53 8.99
CA ALA A 38 0.23 12.80 7.85
C ALA A 38 0.75 11.52 7.20
N MET A 39 1.23 10.56 8.00
CA MET A 39 1.73 9.28 7.53
C MET A 39 0.63 8.45 6.85
N THR A 40 -0.54 8.36 7.49
CA THR A 40 -1.70 7.66 6.96
C THR A 40 -2.13 8.24 5.61
N PHE A 41 -2.14 9.57 5.50
CA PHE A 41 -2.46 10.25 4.24
C PHE A 41 -1.40 9.98 3.16
N ALA A 42 -0.11 10.03 3.51
CA ALA A 42 0.98 9.76 2.57
C ALA A 42 0.92 8.32 2.03
N VAL A 43 0.73 7.33 2.90
CA VAL A 43 0.61 5.92 2.51
C VAL A 43 -0.66 5.68 1.69
N THR A 44 -1.78 6.31 2.05
CA THR A 44 -3.02 6.26 1.26
C THR A 44 -2.80 6.85 -0.14
N THR A 45 -2.11 7.98 -0.24
CA THR A 45 -1.79 8.61 -1.53
C THR A 45 -0.95 7.68 -2.40
N ALA A 46 0.07 7.03 -1.83
CA ALA A 46 0.86 6.03 -2.54
C ALA A 46 0.00 4.85 -3.01
N GLY A 47 -0.88 4.33 -2.16
CA GLY A 47 -1.82 3.27 -2.52
C GLY A 47 -2.75 3.67 -3.66
N VAL A 48 -3.29 4.89 -3.61
CA VAL A 48 -4.15 5.45 -4.66
C VAL A 48 -3.42 5.57 -5.99
N ILE A 49 -2.16 6.03 -6.00
CA ILE A 49 -1.34 6.10 -7.23
C ILE A 49 -1.17 4.70 -7.83
N VAL A 50 -0.83 3.72 -7.00
CA VAL A 50 -0.63 2.33 -7.46
C VAL A 50 -1.93 1.73 -7.98
N ILE A 51 -3.07 1.97 -7.32
CA ILE A 51 -4.39 1.54 -7.82
C ILE A 51 -4.66 2.16 -9.19
N HIS A 52 -4.43 3.47 -9.37
CA HIS A 52 -4.64 4.12 -10.66
C HIS A 52 -3.72 3.60 -11.76
N SER A 53 -2.53 3.11 -11.42
CA SER A 53 -1.65 2.46 -12.39
C SER A 53 -2.26 1.17 -12.97
N LEU A 54 -3.07 0.43 -12.20
CA LEU A 54 -3.81 -0.74 -12.69
C LEU A 54 -4.83 -0.38 -13.78
N PHE A 55 -5.33 0.86 -13.74
CA PHE A 55 -6.29 1.39 -14.69
C PHE A 55 -5.66 2.20 -15.83
N ASP A 56 -4.33 2.16 -16.00
CA ASP A 56 -3.59 3.04 -16.94
C ASP A 56 -3.93 4.53 -16.69
N PHE A 57 -4.05 4.89 -15.42
CA PHE A 57 -4.46 6.23 -14.95
C PHE A 57 -5.83 6.71 -15.47
N TRP A 58 -6.72 5.78 -15.85
CA TRP A 58 -8.10 6.16 -16.07
C TRP A 58 -8.78 6.49 -14.71
N PRO A 59 -9.62 7.54 -14.56
CA PRO A 59 -10.08 8.50 -15.57
C PRO A 59 -9.17 9.71 -15.78
N ILE A 60 -8.07 9.86 -15.03
CA ILE A 60 -7.16 11.02 -15.06
C ILE A 60 -6.63 11.25 -16.47
N SER A 61 -6.25 10.19 -17.17
CA SER A 61 -5.75 10.25 -18.55
C SER A 61 -6.75 10.90 -19.51
N LYS A 62 -8.05 10.67 -19.32
CA LYS A 62 -9.12 11.31 -20.10
C LYS A 62 -9.34 12.75 -19.70
N LEU A 63 -9.38 13.05 -18.40
CA LEU A 63 -9.60 14.41 -17.89
C LEU A 63 -8.48 15.38 -18.30
N SER A 64 -7.27 14.87 -18.40
CA SER A 64 -6.09 15.66 -18.77
C SER A 64 -5.73 15.59 -20.25
N MET A 65 -6.52 14.91 -21.07
CA MET A 65 -6.28 14.72 -22.50
C MET A 65 -6.25 16.05 -23.25
N GLY A 66 -5.23 16.22 -24.12
CA GLY A 66 -5.07 17.44 -24.90
C GLY A 66 -4.51 18.65 -24.15
N ARG A 67 -4.22 18.54 -22.86
CA ARG A 67 -3.63 19.64 -22.07
C ARG A 67 -2.11 19.52 -22.01
N PRO A 68 -1.37 20.66 -22.16
CA PRO A 68 0.09 20.65 -22.05
C PRO A 68 0.54 20.47 -20.61
N GLN A 69 1.78 20.03 -20.41
CA GLN A 69 2.47 20.17 -19.14
C GLN A 69 2.76 21.66 -18.86
N PRO A 70 2.66 22.15 -17.59
CA PRO A 70 2.45 21.39 -16.33
C PRO A 70 0.97 21.16 -15.95
N ILE A 71 0.00 21.71 -16.71
CA ILE A 71 -1.43 21.65 -16.35
C ILE A 71 -1.92 20.21 -16.21
N ARG A 72 -1.46 19.33 -17.10
CA ARG A 72 -1.81 17.91 -17.02
C ARG A 72 -1.35 17.26 -15.70
N GLY A 73 -0.13 17.55 -15.28
CA GLY A 73 0.42 17.04 -14.00
C GLY A 73 -0.36 17.58 -12.81
N LEU A 74 -0.69 18.88 -12.81
CA LEU A 74 -1.44 19.51 -11.73
C LEU A 74 -2.83 18.90 -11.56
N ILE A 75 -3.57 18.69 -12.66
CA ILE A 75 -4.89 18.04 -12.62
C ILE A 75 -4.78 16.64 -12.03
N GLY A 76 -3.78 15.85 -12.46
CA GLY A 76 -3.56 14.52 -11.93
C GLY A 76 -3.22 14.52 -10.44
N THR A 77 -2.36 15.43 -10.01
CA THR A 77 -1.97 15.58 -8.60
C THR A 77 -3.18 15.95 -7.75
N VAL A 78 -3.93 16.97 -8.13
CA VAL A 78 -5.14 17.38 -7.38
C VAL A 78 -6.15 16.24 -7.30
N TYR A 79 -6.39 15.55 -8.41
CA TYR A 79 -7.28 14.39 -8.43
C TYR A 79 -6.84 13.29 -7.46
N ILE A 80 -5.56 12.89 -7.50
CA ILE A 80 -5.03 11.83 -6.62
C ILE A 80 -5.14 12.23 -5.15
N LEU A 81 -4.78 13.48 -4.80
CA LEU A 81 -4.87 13.95 -3.43
C LEU A 81 -6.32 13.99 -2.91
N LEU A 82 -7.25 14.50 -3.71
CA LEU A 82 -8.67 14.49 -3.34
C LEU A 82 -9.22 13.07 -3.19
N PHE A 83 -8.85 12.17 -4.10
CA PHE A 83 -9.27 10.77 -4.02
C PHE A 83 -8.69 10.08 -2.78
N ALA A 84 -7.42 10.35 -2.43
CA ALA A 84 -6.80 9.83 -1.22
C ALA A 84 -7.49 10.34 0.06
N LEU A 85 -7.89 11.62 0.10
CA LEU A 85 -8.68 12.17 1.19
C LEU A 85 -10.03 11.46 1.34
N ILE A 86 -10.73 11.22 0.23
CA ILE A 86 -12.02 10.52 0.24
C ILE A 86 -11.86 9.09 0.74
N VAL A 87 -10.85 8.36 0.25
CA VAL A 87 -10.57 6.98 0.67
C VAL A 87 -10.25 6.93 2.17
N ARG A 88 -9.33 7.81 2.63
CA ARG A 88 -9.00 7.89 4.05
C ARG A 88 -10.25 8.18 4.88
N TRP A 89 -10.99 9.24 4.58
CA TRP A 89 -12.22 9.61 5.28
C TRP A 89 -13.23 8.45 5.33
N PHE A 90 -13.41 7.73 4.22
CA PHE A 90 -14.33 6.60 4.16
C PHE A 90 -13.97 5.50 5.17
N PHE A 91 -12.69 5.14 5.28
CA PHE A 91 -12.27 4.06 6.18
C PHE A 91 -12.12 4.53 7.62
N THR A 92 -11.54 5.72 7.86
CA THR A 92 -11.28 6.20 9.24
C THR A 92 -12.50 6.82 9.90
N ASP A 93 -13.25 7.65 9.17
CA ASP A 93 -14.34 8.42 9.75
C ASP A 93 -15.70 7.75 9.54
N PHE A 94 -15.96 7.16 8.36
CA PHE A 94 -17.26 6.53 8.07
C PHE A 94 -17.33 5.09 8.58
N ILE A 95 -16.32 4.25 8.33
CA ILE A 95 -16.25 2.87 8.84
C ILE A 95 -15.79 2.85 10.30
N GLY A 96 -15.01 3.87 10.75
CA GLY A 96 -14.48 3.95 12.11
C GLY A 96 -13.25 3.07 12.34
N MET A 97 -12.47 2.79 11.29
CA MET A 97 -11.21 2.06 11.46
C MET A 97 -10.19 2.92 12.21
N GLU A 98 -9.52 2.34 13.18
CA GLU A 98 -8.38 2.96 13.84
C GLU A 98 -7.27 3.21 12.81
N GLN A 99 -6.53 4.35 12.96
CA GLN A 99 -5.64 4.87 11.92
C GLN A 99 -4.52 3.90 11.55
N VAL A 100 -3.89 3.23 12.53
CA VAL A 100 -2.79 2.29 12.27
C VAL A 100 -3.30 1.04 11.59
N ASN A 101 -4.42 0.50 12.06
CA ASN A 101 -5.07 -0.66 11.45
C ASN A 101 -5.49 -0.36 10.01
N TYR A 102 -6.09 0.80 9.76
CA TYR A 102 -6.41 1.25 8.41
C TYR A 102 -5.17 1.29 7.54
N MET A 103 -4.11 1.95 8.00
CA MET A 103 -2.87 2.13 7.22
C MET A 103 -2.28 0.80 6.78
N ILE A 104 -2.24 -0.20 7.66
CA ILE A 104 -1.65 -1.50 7.35
C ILE A 104 -2.60 -2.39 6.56
N GLN A 105 -3.86 -2.47 6.97
CA GLN A 105 -4.80 -3.42 6.36
C GLN A 105 -5.31 -2.96 4.99
N VAL A 106 -5.40 -1.65 4.73
CA VAL A 106 -5.94 -1.14 3.48
C VAL A 106 -4.83 -0.69 2.53
N PRO A 107 -4.19 0.48 2.67
CA PRO A 107 -3.25 0.95 1.66
C PRO A 107 -1.97 0.10 1.58
N VAL A 108 -1.41 -0.40 2.69
CA VAL A 108 -0.19 -1.21 2.65
C VAL A 108 -0.47 -2.55 2.00
N CYS A 109 -1.52 -3.28 2.40
CA CYS A 109 -1.89 -4.55 1.76
C CYS A 109 -2.23 -4.37 0.28
N MET A 110 -2.89 -3.27 -0.09
CA MET A 110 -3.17 -2.94 -1.49
C MET A 110 -1.92 -2.63 -2.30
N LEU A 111 -0.97 -1.89 -1.73
CA LEU A 111 0.33 -1.63 -2.36
C LEU A 111 1.06 -2.93 -2.69
N PHE A 112 1.16 -3.83 -1.72
CA PHE A 112 1.86 -5.11 -1.92
C PHE A 112 1.10 -6.07 -2.82
N GLY A 113 -0.23 -6.12 -2.70
CA GLY A 113 -1.06 -6.90 -3.61
C GLY A 113 -0.93 -6.44 -5.06
N ALA A 114 -0.99 -5.13 -5.29
CA ALA A 114 -0.80 -4.55 -6.62
C ALA A 114 0.65 -4.71 -7.12
N PHE A 115 1.64 -4.60 -6.24
CA PHE A 115 3.04 -4.88 -6.57
C PHE A 115 3.24 -6.32 -7.06
N LEU A 116 2.67 -7.30 -6.36
CA LEU A 116 2.73 -8.70 -6.79
C LEU A 116 2.06 -8.92 -8.14
N VAL A 117 0.85 -8.38 -8.33
CA VAL A 117 0.11 -8.51 -9.59
C VAL A 117 0.85 -7.85 -10.76
N ASN A 118 1.36 -6.64 -10.57
CA ASN A 118 2.05 -5.90 -11.62
C ASN A 118 3.42 -6.49 -11.95
N ASN A 119 4.24 -6.76 -10.94
CA ASN A 119 5.62 -7.21 -11.16
C ASN A 119 5.72 -8.70 -11.44
N MET A 120 5.05 -9.56 -10.66
CA MET A 120 5.17 -11.00 -10.85
C MET A 120 4.41 -11.51 -12.08
N MET A 121 3.30 -10.87 -12.44
CA MET A 121 2.51 -11.24 -13.62
C MET A 121 2.86 -10.41 -14.88
N GLN A 122 3.85 -9.52 -14.78
CA GLN A 122 4.37 -8.71 -15.90
C GLN A 122 3.25 -8.03 -16.72
N PHE A 123 2.20 -7.52 -16.05
CA PHE A 123 1.02 -6.96 -16.71
C PHE A 123 0.32 -7.90 -17.71
N SER A 124 0.64 -9.20 -17.68
CA SER A 124 0.12 -10.20 -18.64
C SER A 124 -1.30 -10.66 -18.32
N LEU A 125 -1.83 -10.34 -17.14
CA LEU A 125 -3.17 -10.72 -16.76
C LEU A 125 -4.21 -9.95 -17.58
N PHE A 126 -5.20 -10.70 -18.06
CA PHE A 126 -6.36 -10.17 -18.80
C PHE A 126 -6.01 -9.31 -20.02
N PRO A 127 -5.13 -9.78 -20.96
CA PRO A 127 -4.67 -8.97 -22.08
C PRO A 127 -5.82 -8.59 -23.05
N ASN A 128 -6.90 -9.36 -23.05
CA ASN A 128 -8.05 -9.16 -23.95
C ASN A 128 -9.10 -8.20 -23.37
N LEU A 129 -8.98 -7.80 -22.10
CA LEU A 129 -9.91 -6.85 -21.48
C LEU A 129 -9.47 -5.42 -21.76
N LYS A 130 -10.45 -4.59 -22.16
CA LYS A 130 -10.25 -3.14 -22.33
C LYS A 130 -10.41 -2.40 -21.00
N GLN A 131 -9.73 -1.26 -20.84
CA GLN A 131 -9.97 -0.36 -19.71
C GLN A 131 -11.37 0.25 -19.80
N PRO A 132 -12.10 0.40 -18.70
CA PRO A 132 -11.67 0.19 -17.29
C PRO A 132 -11.83 -1.24 -16.75
N TYR A 133 -12.45 -2.18 -17.48
CA TYR A 133 -12.75 -3.54 -16.98
C TYR A 133 -11.50 -4.32 -16.61
N ARG A 134 -10.41 -4.15 -17.37
CA ARG A 134 -9.11 -4.73 -17.02
C ARG A 134 -8.62 -4.23 -15.66
N GLY A 135 -8.73 -2.93 -15.41
CA GLY A 135 -8.36 -2.32 -14.13
C GLY A 135 -9.14 -2.92 -12.96
N PHE A 136 -10.45 -3.12 -13.08
CA PHE A 136 -11.25 -3.76 -12.04
C PHE A 136 -10.85 -5.21 -11.80
N ALA A 137 -10.56 -5.97 -12.84
CA ALA A 137 -10.08 -7.35 -12.70
C ALA A 137 -8.72 -7.40 -11.99
N LEU A 138 -7.77 -6.53 -12.37
CA LEU A 138 -6.47 -6.41 -11.72
C LEU A 138 -6.59 -5.94 -10.27
N LEU A 139 -7.50 -5.00 -9.99
CA LEU A 139 -7.80 -4.56 -8.63
C LEU A 139 -8.32 -5.71 -7.76
N ALA A 140 -9.26 -6.50 -8.27
CA ALA A 140 -9.75 -7.68 -7.55
C ALA A 140 -8.64 -8.68 -7.24
N CYS A 141 -7.77 -8.98 -8.22
CA CYS A 141 -6.58 -9.82 -8.00
C CYS A 141 -5.64 -9.22 -6.96
N SER A 142 -5.43 -7.90 -6.98
CA SER A 142 -4.57 -7.21 -6.02
C SER A 142 -5.14 -7.25 -4.60
N VAL A 143 -6.44 -7.09 -4.44
CA VAL A 143 -7.12 -7.23 -3.14
C VAL A 143 -6.95 -8.66 -2.60
N ILE A 144 -7.21 -9.66 -3.43
CA ILE A 144 -7.06 -11.07 -3.04
C ILE A 144 -5.61 -11.36 -2.65
N ALA A 145 -4.62 -10.92 -3.45
CA ALA A 145 -3.21 -11.09 -3.15
C ALA A 145 -2.82 -10.39 -1.84
N GLY A 146 -3.27 -9.16 -1.61
CA GLY A 146 -3.03 -8.42 -0.37
C GLY A 146 -3.61 -9.13 0.86
N LEU A 147 -4.84 -9.62 0.77
CA LEU A 147 -5.48 -10.39 1.85
C LEU A 147 -4.77 -11.70 2.14
N LEU A 148 -4.34 -12.42 1.10
CA LEU A 148 -3.57 -13.65 1.25
C LEU A 148 -2.22 -13.37 1.93
N MET A 149 -1.52 -12.30 1.55
CA MET A 149 -0.27 -11.90 2.19
C MET A 149 -0.48 -11.49 3.64
N TYR A 150 -1.54 -10.73 3.93
CA TYR A 150 -1.90 -10.39 5.31
C TYR A 150 -2.09 -11.64 6.17
N ARG A 151 -2.87 -12.61 5.68
CA ARG A 151 -3.11 -13.88 6.39
C ARG A 151 -1.84 -14.70 6.54
N LEU A 152 -1.02 -14.77 5.49
CA LEU A 152 0.26 -15.49 5.52
C LEU A 152 1.20 -14.92 6.58
N TYR A 153 1.37 -13.61 6.62
CA TYR A 153 2.25 -12.98 7.60
C TYR A 153 1.68 -12.99 9.02
N SER A 154 0.36 -12.92 9.19
CA SER A 154 -0.25 -13.12 10.51
C SER A 154 0.01 -14.53 11.04
N TYR A 155 -0.10 -15.55 10.18
CA TYR A 155 0.23 -16.92 10.55
C TYR A 155 1.74 -17.12 10.80
N ALA A 156 2.58 -16.53 9.96
CA ALA A 156 4.03 -16.55 10.14
C ALA A 156 4.45 -15.88 11.46
N ALA A 157 3.79 -14.81 11.87
CA ALA A 157 4.02 -14.16 13.16
C ALA A 157 3.91 -15.17 14.31
N TYR A 158 2.83 -15.94 14.35
CA TYR A 158 2.64 -17.00 15.35
C TYR A 158 3.77 -18.03 15.35
N LEU A 159 4.23 -18.46 14.17
CA LEU A 159 5.32 -19.46 14.05
C LEU A 159 6.66 -18.92 14.55
N PHE A 160 6.97 -17.65 14.32
CA PHE A 160 8.26 -17.05 14.69
C PHE A 160 8.29 -16.55 16.13
N VAL A 161 7.20 -16.02 16.63
CA VAL A 161 7.13 -15.42 17.98
C VAL A 161 6.66 -16.42 19.03
N GLY A 162 5.92 -17.47 18.64
CA GLY A 162 5.43 -18.53 19.54
C GLY A 162 4.16 -18.17 20.32
N HIS A 163 3.61 -16.97 20.10
CA HIS A 163 2.33 -16.53 20.65
C HIS A 163 1.59 -15.65 19.64
N GLU A 164 0.29 -15.45 19.86
CA GLU A 164 -0.49 -14.54 19.03
C GLU A 164 -0.09 -13.09 19.32
N LEU A 165 0.25 -12.34 18.28
CA LEU A 165 0.49 -10.91 18.38
C LEU A 165 -0.85 -10.17 18.50
N ILE A 166 -0.90 -9.22 19.41
CA ILE A 166 -2.12 -8.46 19.70
C ILE A 166 -2.24 -7.31 18.71
N SER A 167 -3.40 -7.25 18.05
CA SER A 167 -3.75 -6.13 17.17
C SER A 167 -4.26 -4.93 17.97
N GLY A 168 -3.99 -3.73 17.47
CA GLY A 168 -4.49 -2.48 18.02
C GLY A 168 -3.71 -1.90 19.19
N PRO A 169 -4.23 -0.80 19.78
CA PRO A 169 -3.47 0.01 20.74
C PRO A 169 -3.12 -0.70 22.05
N ILE A 170 -3.94 -1.66 22.50
CA ILE A 170 -3.70 -2.41 23.74
C ILE A 170 -2.44 -3.28 23.60
N GLY A 171 -2.17 -3.83 22.42
CA GLY A 171 -0.95 -4.61 22.12
C GLY A 171 0.18 -3.77 21.53
N GLY A 172 0.08 -2.43 21.52
CA GLY A 172 1.11 -1.56 20.92
C GLY A 172 1.25 -1.76 19.41
N TRP A 173 0.20 -2.25 18.73
CA TRP A 173 0.18 -2.57 17.29
C TRP A 173 1.24 -3.59 16.86
N GLU A 174 1.59 -4.54 17.71
CA GLU A 174 2.61 -5.56 17.43
C GLU A 174 2.36 -6.30 16.13
N LEU A 175 1.10 -6.72 15.91
CA LEU A 175 0.73 -7.44 14.69
C LEU A 175 0.90 -6.57 13.44
N GLU A 176 0.45 -5.34 13.48
CA GLU A 176 0.51 -4.38 12.39
C GLU A 176 1.96 -4.04 12.04
N LEU A 177 2.79 -3.77 13.03
CA LEU A 177 4.22 -3.52 12.84
C LEU A 177 4.94 -4.72 12.26
N TRP A 178 4.63 -5.93 12.74
CA TRP A 178 5.15 -7.17 12.18
C TRP A 178 4.79 -7.31 10.71
N ILE A 179 3.51 -7.17 10.35
CA ILE A 179 3.03 -7.30 8.97
C ILE A 179 3.69 -6.27 8.06
N ALA A 180 3.74 -5.00 8.48
CA ALA A 180 4.39 -3.95 7.71
C ALA A 180 5.88 -4.23 7.49
N THR A 181 6.59 -4.65 8.53
CA THR A 181 8.01 -5.00 8.47
C THR A 181 8.24 -6.21 7.58
N ALA A 182 7.42 -7.25 7.69
CA ALA A 182 7.52 -8.45 6.87
C ALA A 182 7.22 -8.16 5.38
N MET A 183 6.22 -7.35 5.09
CA MET A 183 5.91 -6.93 3.72
C MET A 183 7.03 -6.09 3.12
N LEU A 184 7.57 -5.12 3.85
CA LEU A 184 8.67 -4.27 3.39
C LEU A 184 10.01 -5.03 3.35
N GLY A 185 10.33 -5.82 4.38
CA GLY A 185 11.62 -6.49 4.51
C GLY A 185 11.75 -7.79 3.73
N VAL A 186 10.65 -8.46 3.42
CA VAL A 186 10.66 -9.76 2.73
C VAL A 186 10.00 -9.67 1.36
N THR A 187 8.72 -9.25 1.29
CA THR A 187 7.98 -9.29 0.02
C THR A 187 8.57 -8.34 -1.02
N PHE A 188 8.93 -7.13 -0.62
CA PHE A 188 9.44 -6.13 -1.53
C PHE A 188 10.83 -6.52 -2.12
N PRO A 189 11.85 -6.86 -1.31
CA PRO A 189 13.13 -7.35 -1.83
C PRO A 189 12.98 -8.63 -2.65
N MET A 190 12.16 -9.59 -2.23
CA MET A 190 11.93 -10.82 -2.97
C MET A 190 11.30 -10.57 -4.34
N GLY A 191 10.36 -9.63 -4.43
CA GLY A 191 9.80 -9.21 -5.72
C GLY A 191 10.87 -8.68 -6.67
N PHE A 192 11.80 -7.85 -6.18
CA PHE A 192 12.92 -7.36 -6.99
C PHE A 192 13.94 -8.45 -7.33
N LEU A 193 14.26 -9.35 -6.40
CA LEU A 193 15.16 -10.47 -6.67
C LEU A 193 14.60 -11.36 -7.79
N VAL A 194 13.33 -11.73 -7.69
CA VAL A 194 12.68 -12.58 -8.71
C VAL A 194 12.61 -11.87 -10.06
N SER A 195 12.30 -10.58 -10.10
CA SER A 195 12.21 -9.83 -11.34
C SER A 195 13.58 -9.47 -11.93
N GLY A 196 14.50 -8.98 -11.11
CA GLY A 196 15.78 -8.41 -11.54
C GLY A 196 16.88 -9.44 -11.76
N PHE A 197 17.01 -10.42 -10.85
CA PHE A 197 18.08 -11.42 -10.92
C PHE A 197 17.66 -12.71 -11.62
N PHE A 198 16.41 -13.15 -11.42
CA PHE A 198 15.93 -14.39 -12.03
C PHE A 198 15.09 -14.16 -13.29
N ASP A 199 14.89 -12.91 -13.72
CA ASP A 199 14.13 -12.55 -14.92
C ASP A 199 12.83 -13.37 -15.06
N PHE A 200 12.16 -13.59 -13.92
CA PHE A 200 10.94 -14.42 -13.81
C PHE A 200 11.11 -15.86 -14.31
N TRP A 201 12.33 -16.40 -14.24
CA TRP A 201 12.66 -17.74 -14.75
C TRP A 201 11.65 -18.82 -14.33
N LEU A 202 11.18 -18.79 -13.07
CA LEU A 202 10.19 -19.75 -12.56
C LEU A 202 8.79 -19.59 -13.20
N LEU A 203 8.49 -18.43 -13.76
CA LEU A 203 7.19 -18.09 -14.34
C LEU A 203 7.20 -18.12 -15.88
N LYS A 204 8.36 -18.16 -16.48
CA LYS A 204 8.50 -18.27 -17.95
C LYS A 204 8.15 -19.69 -18.40
N LYS A 205 7.13 -19.82 -19.26
CA LYS A 205 6.87 -21.09 -19.95
C LYS A 205 8.08 -21.49 -20.79
N PRO A 206 8.57 -22.75 -20.69
CA PRO A 206 9.82 -23.19 -21.34
C PRO A 206 9.80 -23.22 -22.88
N ASN A 207 8.74 -22.80 -23.55
CA ASN A 207 8.48 -23.13 -24.94
C ASN A 207 8.82 -22.05 -25.98
N LYS A 208 9.66 -21.07 -25.70
CA LYS A 208 10.06 -20.10 -26.77
C LYS A 208 11.55 -19.85 -26.96
N VAL A 209 12.41 -20.46 -26.17
CA VAL A 209 13.87 -20.24 -26.31
C VAL A 209 14.51 -21.08 -27.46
N LEU A 210 13.86 -22.13 -27.93
CA LEU A 210 14.40 -23.02 -28.96
C LEU A 210 14.10 -22.59 -30.39
N SER A 211 13.31 -21.55 -30.64
CA SER A 211 13.01 -21.12 -32.01
C SER A 211 13.96 -20.04 -32.57
N TYR A 212 14.84 -19.49 -31.75
CA TYR A 212 15.78 -18.45 -32.19
C TYR A 212 17.22 -18.95 -32.41
N LEU A 213 17.50 -20.23 -32.18
CA LEU A 213 18.82 -20.85 -32.45
C LEU A 213 18.84 -21.71 -33.71
N GLY A 214 17.83 -21.60 -34.54
CA GLY A 214 17.70 -22.41 -35.77
C GLY A 214 17.50 -21.57 -37.03
N HIS A 215 18.23 -20.47 -37.20
CA HIS A 215 18.46 -19.86 -38.53
C HIS A 215 19.79 -19.16 -38.54
#